data_a1ab93e523fc8705cf558208efaf641f
#
_entry.id   a1ab93e523fc8705cf558208efaf641f
#
_cell.length_a   1.000
_cell.length_b   1.000
_cell.length_c   1.000
_cell.angle_alpha   90.00
_cell.angle_beta   90.00
_cell.angle_gamma   90.00
#
_symmetry.space_group_name_H-M   'P 1'
#
loop_
_entity.id
_entity.type
_entity.pdbx_description
1 polymer ?
#
loop_
_entity_poly.entity_id
_entity_poly.type
_entity_poly.pdbx_seq_one_letter_code
_entity_poly.pdbx_strand_id
1 'polypeptide(L)'
;MTTDSPAGASAPQQKPDIYSRIMRFAPLYVVAFCIGIVIVVGIVRPFDSPAPSLTLRTALVGSDFNPTGAYMIIHNAGGADTLLSASTPAAASVQLQQIAPVETTTSVVANGVVENVGGMLTDVDHLDVPGFGDLRLQPGSDQLLLKGLTTPLVVGQMIPITLNFEKAGAITVEATVATYDDIADRLLPPRLKLPAGQ
;
A
#
# COMPACT_ATOMS: atom_id res chain seq x y z
N MET A 1 7.16 69.00 -79.79
CA MET A 1 6.15 68.86 -78.68
C MET A 1 6.14 67.38 -78.32
N THR A 2 6.95 67.04 -77.39
CA THR A 2 7.16 65.71 -76.88
C THR A 2 6.30 65.48 -75.66
N THR A 3 5.42 64.50 -75.73
CA THR A 3 4.64 64.03 -74.55
C THR A 3 5.23 62.78 -74.08
N ASP A 4 5.82 62.87 -72.93
CA ASP A 4 6.45 61.82 -72.19
C ASP A 4 5.33 61.03 -71.49
N SER A 5 5.36 59.71 -71.63
CA SER A 5 4.39 58.78 -70.94
C SER A 5 5.11 58.09 -69.78
N PRO A 6 4.66 58.21 -68.59
CA PRO A 6 5.33 57.56 -67.46
C PRO A 6 5.06 56.10 -67.42
N ALA A 7 6.10 55.39 -67.13
CA ALA A 7 6.26 53.94 -66.98
C ALA A 7 5.26 53.34 -65.91
N GLY A 8 4.76 52.16 -66.27
CA GLY A 8 3.89 51.36 -65.39
C GLY A 8 4.57 50.92 -64.14
N ALA A 9 3.96 51.24 -63.02
CA ALA A 9 4.31 50.72 -61.73
C ALA A 9 3.91 49.24 -61.63
N SER A 10 4.90 48.37 -61.50
CA SER A 10 4.68 46.94 -61.20
C SER A 10 4.05 46.78 -59.83
N ALA A 11 2.91 46.18 -59.77
CA ALA A 11 2.24 45.82 -58.48
C ALA A 11 3.10 44.87 -57.68
N PRO A 12 3.23 45.03 -56.36
CA PRO A 12 4.00 44.13 -55.53
C PRO A 12 3.39 42.71 -55.54
N GLN A 13 4.16 41.72 -55.93
CA GLN A 13 3.79 40.33 -55.84
C GLN A 13 3.60 39.99 -54.38
N GLN A 14 2.38 39.82 -53.94
CA GLN A 14 2.00 39.36 -52.60
C GLN A 14 2.42 37.90 -52.45
N LYS A 15 3.48 37.64 -51.66
CA LYS A 15 3.89 36.28 -51.28
C LYS A 15 2.74 35.59 -50.61
N PRO A 16 2.43 34.32 -50.94
CA PRO A 16 1.36 33.60 -50.30
C PRO A 16 1.66 33.46 -48.80
N ASP A 17 0.80 34.05 -47.97
CA ASP A 17 0.88 33.98 -46.52
C ASP A 17 0.74 32.53 -46.06
N ILE A 18 1.87 31.89 -45.82
CA ILE A 18 1.98 30.54 -45.25
C ILE A 18 1.22 30.51 -43.91
N TYR A 19 1.24 31.62 -43.18
CA TYR A 19 0.52 31.75 -41.88
C TYR A 19 -1.00 31.64 -42.03
N SER A 20 -1.60 32.15 -43.09
CA SER A 20 -3.05 32.06 -43.30
C SER A 20 -3.53 30.61 -43.58
N ARG A 21 -2.69 29.81 -44.25
CA ARG A 21 -2.95 28.38 -44.46
C ARG A 21 -2.80 27.58 -43.18
N ILE A 22 -1.77 27.86 -42.37
CA ILE A 22 -1.55 27.16 -41.07
C ILE A 22 -2.68 27.50 -40.09
N MET A 23 -3.10 28.75 -40.01
CA MET A 23 -4.22 29.16 -39.12
C MET A 23 -5.55 28.50 -39.46
N ARG A 24 -5.79 28.17 -40.72
CA ARG A 24 -7.04 27.55 -41.16
C ARG A 24 -7.16 26.11 -40.72
N PHE A 25 -6.01 25.42 -40.49
CA PHE A 25 -5.95 24.03 -40.03
C PHE A 25 -5.51 23.91 -38.56
N ALA A 26 -5.18 25.01 -37.89
CA ALA A 26 -4.80 25.05 -36.50
C ALA A 26 -5.74 24.24 -35.57
N PRO A 27 -7.08 24.37 -35.65
CA PRO A 27 -7.98 23.60 -34.81
C PRO A 27 -7.90 22.08 -35.10
N LEU A 28 -7.64 21.70 -36.35
CA LEU A 28 -7.49 20.28 -36.71
C LEU A 28 -6.22 19.66 -36.11
N TYR A 29 -5.11 20.42 -36.10
CA TYR A 29 -3.86 19.96 -35.47
C TYR A 29 -3.99 19.85 -33.95
N VAL A 30 -4.71 20.77 -33.30
CA VAL A 30 -4.98 20.70 -31.86
C VAL A 30 -5.80 19.46 -31.53
N VAL A 31 -6.86 19.19 -32.28
CA VAL A 31 -7.69 17.98 -32.09
C VAL A 31 -6.87 16.70 -32.31
N ALA A 32 -6.08 16.64 -33.38
CA ALA A 32 -5.20 15.48 -33.65
C ALA A 32 -4.14 15.27 -32.56
N PHE A 33 -3.59 16.36 -32.02
CA PHE A 33 -2.63 16.33 -30.90
C PHE A 33 -3.29 15.84 -29.61
N CYS A 34 -4.48 16.33 -29.28
CA CYS A 34 -5.25 15.85 -28.12
C CYS A 34 -5.62 14.37 -28.24
N ILE A 35 -6.06 13.92 -29.42
CA ILE A 35 -6.34 12.50 -29.68
C ILE A 35 -5.07 11.67 -29.54
N GLY A 36 -3.93 12.16 -30.05
CA GLY A 36 -2.63 11.53 -29.91
C GLY A 36 -2.21 11.35 -28.45
N ILE A 37 -2.40 12.38 -27.61
CA ILE A 37 -2.16 12.33 -26.17
C ILE A 37 -3.06 11.27 -25.50
N VAL A 38 -4.35 11.26 -25.79
CA VAL A 38 -5.29 10.28 -25.23
C VAL A 38 -4.89 8.85 -25.60
N ILE A 39 -4.49 8.62 -26.85
CA ILE A 39 -4.01 7.30 -27.29
C ILE A 39 -2.72 6.91 -26.56
N VAL A 40 -1.74 7.82 -26.46
CA VAL A 40 -0.48 7.56 -25.75
C VAL A 40 -0.72 7.27 -24.28
N VAL A 41 -1.55 8.06 -23.59
CA VAL A 41 -1.91 7.82 -22.18
C VAL A 41 -2.65 6.50 -22.02
N GLY A 42 -3.54 6.14 -22.95
CA GLY A 42 -4.27 4.87 -22.92
C GLY A 42 -3.38 3.64 -23.17
N ILE A 43 -2.33 3.77 -24.00
CA ILE A 43 -1.41 2.66 -24.30
C ILE A 43 -0.30 2.52 -23.26
N VAL A 44 0.28 3.63 -22.83
CA VAL A 44 1.45 3.64 -21.92
C VAL A 44 1.03 3.48 -20.47
N ARG A 45 -0.23 3.80 -20.12
CA ARG A 45 -0.78 3.74 -18.75
C ARG A 45 0.22 4.27 -17.70
N PRO A 46 0.74 5.50 -17.86
CA PRO A 46 1.80 6.03 -16.99
C PRO A 46 1.37 6.20 -15.53
N PHE A 47 0.07 6.03 -15.25
CA PHE A 47 -0.51 6.13 -13.91
C PHE A 47 -0.87 4.77 -13.29
N ASP A 48 -0.57 3.64 -13.96
CA ASP A 48 -0.77 2.34 -13.33
C ASP A 48 0.24 2.20 -12.18
N SER A 49 -0.26 1.93 -10.99
CA SER A 49 0.61 1.60 -9.85
C SER A 49 1.44 0.36 -10.19
N PRO A 50 2.73 0.35 -9.84
CA PRO A 50 3.56 -0.83 -10.08
C PRO A 50 2.96 -2.06 -9.39
N ALA A 51 3.21 -3.25 -9.94
CA ALA A 51 2.78 -4.48 -9.30
C ALA A 51 3.36 -4.60 -7.89
N PRO A 52 2.63 -5.18 -6.92
CA PRO A 52 3.16 -5.42 -5.59
C PRO A 52 4.33 -6.41 -5.65
N SER A 53 5.32 -6.21 -4.76
CA SER A 53 6.47 -7.10 -4.61
C SER A 53 6.64 -7.44 -3.14
N LEU A 54 5.94 -8.49 -2.71
CA LEU A 54 5.81 -8.85 -1.30
C LEU A 54 6.90 -9.80 -0.85
N THR A 55 7.51 -9.52 0.30
CA THR A 55 8.45 -10.38 1.00
C THR A 55 8.01 -10.52 2.46
N LEU A 56 7.75 -11.75 2.90
CA LEU A 56 7.35 -12.04 4.27
C LEU A 56 8.58 -12.35 5.11
N ARG A 57 8.66 -11.74 6.30
CA ARG A 57 9.78 -11.87 7.23
C ARG A 57 9.26 -12.15 8.63
N THR A 58 10.05 -12.90 9.42
CA THR A 58 9.81 -13.13 10.86
C THR A 58 8.39 -13.62 11.14
N ALA A 59 7.97 -14.70 10.46
CA ALA A 59 6.65 -15.28 10.71
C ALA A 59 6.67 -16.13 12.00
N LEU A 60 5.87 -15.72 12.99
CA LEU A 60 5.79 -16.34 14.32
C LEU A 60 4.34 -16.58 14.70
N VAL A 61 4.09 -17.61 15.50
CA VAL A 61 2.77 -17.94 16.06
C VAL A 61 2.91 -18.21 17.54
N GLY A 62 2.00 -17.70 18.36
CA GLY A 62 2.00 -17.92 19.79
C GLY A 62 1.65 -19.36 20.17
N SER A 63 2.37 -19.93 21.14
CA SER A 63 2.11 -21.27 21.68
C SER A 63 1.12 -21.29 22.86
N ASP A 64 0.99 -20.16 23.56
CA ASP A 64 0.51 -20.13 24.93
C ASP A 64 -1.01 -20.05 25.08
N PHE A 65 -1.73 -19.70 24.00
CA PHE A 65 -3.15 -19.43 24.07
C PHE A 65 -3.95 -20.11 22.94
N ASN A 66 -5.26 -20.27 23.18
CA ASN A 66 -6.23 -20.64 22.16
C ASN A 66 -7.50 -19.80 22.40
N PRO A 67 -7.85 -18.82 21.54
CA PRO A 67 -7.18 -18.48 20.27
C PRO A 67 -5.79 -17.87 20.45
N THR A 68 -4.94 -18.00 19.42
CA THR A 68 -3.58 -17.46 19.44
C THR A 68 -3.33 -16.49 18.26
N GLY A 69 -2.37 -15.59 18.43
CA GLY A 69 -1.96 -14.65 17.41
C GLY A 69 -0.86 -15.20 16.48
N ALA A 70 -0.95 -14.85 15.19
CA ALA A 70 0.16 -14.96 14.27
C ALA A 70 0.66 -13.58 13.86
N TYR A 71 1.98 -13.44 13.81
CA TYR A 71 2.70 -12.19 13.70
C TYR A 71 3.76 -12.28 12.62
N MET A 72 3.92 -11.25 11.82
CA MET A 72 4.94 -11.21 10.76
C MET A 72 5.13 -9.80 10.23
N ILE A 73 6.20 -9.61 9.46
CA ILE A 73 6.44 -8.37 8.74
C ILE A 73 6.27 -8.67 7.25
N ILE A 74 5.35 -7.96 6.60
CA ILE A 74 5.11 -8.02 5.17
C ILE A 74 5.73 -6.78 4.55
N HIS A 75 6.91 -6.96 3.94
CA HIS A 75 7.61 -5.90 3.22
C HIS A 75 7.13 -5.86 1.78
N ASN A 76 6.71 -4.68 1.31
CA ASN A 76 6.27 -4.46 -0.05
C ASN A 76 7.20 -3.47 -0.75
N ALA A 77 7.96 -3.94 -1.73
CA ALA A 77 8.85 -3.13 -2.56
C ALA A 77 8.19 -2.62 -3.86
N GLY A 78 6.89 -2.87 -4.03
CA GLY A 78 6.09 -2.49 -5.20
C GLY A 78 4.89 -1.61 -4.85
N GLY A 79 3.88 -1.61 -5.72
CA GLY A 79 2.63 -0.88 -5.50
C GLY A 79 1.80 -1.46 -4.36
N ALA A 80 0.88 -0.66 -3.83
CA ALA A 80 -0.01 -1.08 -2.75
C ALA A 80 -0.84 -2.32 -3.11
N ASP A 81 -1.10 -3.16 -2.11
CA ASP A 81 -1.94 -4.36 -2.18
C ASP A 81 -2.87 -4.43 -0.97
N THR A 82 -3.71 -5.44 -0.91
CA THR A 82 -4.65 -5.67 0.18
C THR A 82 -4.61 -7.14 0.58
N LEU A 83 -4.42 -7.43 1.86
CA LEU A 83 -4.56 -8.78 2.43
C LEU A 83 -6.04 -9.05 2.70
N LEU A 84 -6.63 -9.97 1.93
CA LEU A 84 -8.06 -10.28 1.98
C LEU A 84 -8.40 -11.37 2.99
N SER A 85 -7.50 -12.35 3.14
CA SER A 85 -7.73 -13.47 4.08
C SER A 85 -6.43 -14.21 4.39
N ALA A 86 -6.48 -15.00 5.45
CA ALA A 86 -5.41 -15.93 5.79
C ALA A 86 -6.01 -17.28 6.17
N SER A 87 -5.24 -18.36 5.98
CA SER A 87 -5.63 -19.71 6.34
C SER A 87 -4.43 -20.55 6.78
N THR A 88 -4.69 -21.56 7.61
CA THR A 88 -3.69 -22.53 8.05
C THR A 88 -4.37 -23.87 8.35
N PRO A 89 -3.75 -25.00 8.08
CA PRO A 89 -4.29 -26.31 8.52
C PRO A 89 -4.26 -26.49 10.04
N ALA A 90 -3.51 -25.68 10.78
CA ALA A 90 -3.38 -25.77 12.23
C ALA A 90 -4.59 -25.17 12.99
N ALA A 91 -5.47 -24.42 12.33
CA ALA A 91 -6.65 -23.80 12.96
C ALA A 91 -7.87 -23.92 12.07
N ALA A 92 -9.06 -23.91 12.70
CA ALA A 92 -10.33 -23.96 12.00
C ALA A 92 -10.61 -22.69 11.19
N SER A 93 -10.16 -21.52 11.68
CA SER A 93 -10.27 -20.24 10.98
C SER A 93 -9.17 -19.27 11.41
N VAL A 94 -8.85 -18.33 10.51
CA VAL A 94 -7.96 -17.22 10.79
C VAL A 94 -8.72 -15.92 10.56
N GLN A 95 -8.74 -15.05 11.57
CA GLN A 95 -9.41 -13.76 11.53
C GLN A 95 -8.37 -12.65 11.43
N LEU A 96 -8.59 -11.69 10.52
CA LEU A 96 -7.79 -10.47 10.44
C LEU A 96 -8.27 -9.51 11.54
N GLN A 97 -7.34 -8.95 12.29
CA GLN A 97 -7.64 -7.96 13.31
C GLN A 97 -6.78 -6.73 13.13
N GLN A 98 -7.42 -5.58 13.25
CA GLN A 98 -6.77 -4.28 13.20
C GLN A 98 -7.02 -3.52 14.49
N ILE A 99 -6.03 -2.73 14.91
CA ILE A 99 -6.20 -1.81 16.02
C ILE A 99 -7.05 -0.63 15.56
N ALA A 100 -8.27 -0.52 16.08
CA ALA A 100 -9.10 0.64 15.81
C ALA A 100 -8.44 1.88 16.43
N PRO A 101 -8.28 2.98 15.67
CA PRO A 101 -7.90 4.24 16.28
C PRO A 101 -8.97 4.60 17.31
N VAL A 102 -8.57 4.75 18.58
CA VAL A 102 -9.47 5.30 19.59
C VAL A 102 -9.74 6.73 19.15
N GLU A 103 -10.97 7.00 18.72
CA GLU A 103 -11.44 8.37 18.66
C GLU A 103 -11.24 8.96 20.05
N THR A 104 -10.28 9.86 20.18
CA THR A 104 -9.96 10.51 21.44
C THR A 104 -11.17 11.32 21.88
N THR A 105 -12.09 10.66 22.58
CA THR A 105 -13.03 11.40 23.41
C THR A 105 -12.14 12.09 24.45
N THR A 106 -11.92 13.36 24.27
CA THR A 106 -11.14 14.22 25.17
C THR A 106 -11.82 14.22 26.53
N SER A 107 -11.58 13.21 27.32
CA SER A 107 -11.82 13.28 28.76
C SER A 107 -10.67 14.12 29.32
N VAL A 108 -10.96 15.39 29.51
CA VAL A 108 -10.12 16.30 30.28
C VAL A 108 -10.08 15.77 31.71
N VAL A 109 -9.10 14.94 32.00
CA VAL A 109 -8.81 14.56 33.38
C VAL A 109 -8.02 15.70 33.99
N ALA A 110 -8.50 16.21 35.09
CA ALA A 110 -8.07 17.43 35.77
C ALA A 110 -6.62 17.44 36.27
N ASN A 111 -5.73 16.55 35.83
CA ASN A 111 -4.33 16.50 36.28
C ASN A 111 -3.32 16.24 35.15
N GLY A 112 -3.65 16.50 33.89
CA GLY A 112 -2.62 16.58 32.83
C GLY A 112 -1.93 15.25 32.44
N VAL A 113 -2.43 14.11 32.87
CA VAL A 113 -1.94 12.80 32.42
C VAL A 113 -2.80 12.37 31.26
N VAL A 114 -2.26 12.43 30.04
CA VAL A 114 -2.84 11.77 28.86
C VAL A 114 -2.57 10.29 29.01
N GLU A 115 -3.52 9.54 29.57
CA GLU A 115 -3.51 8.10 29.48
C GLU A 115 -3.83 7.74 28.02
N ASN A 116 -2.83 7.27 27.26
CA ASN A 116 -3.04 6.63 25.98
C ASN A 116 -3.82 5.35 26.25
N VAL A 117 -5.13 5.40 26.13
CA VAL A 117 -5.97 4.21 26.11
C VAL A 117 -5.60 3.45 24.84
N GLY A 118 -4.93 2.32 24.98
CA GLY A 118 -4.55 1.46 23.86
C GLY A 118 -5.79 1.15 22.99
N GLY A 119 -5.60 1.23 21.67
CA GLY A 119 -6.69 0.94 20.73
C GLY A 119 -7.26 -0.47 20.94
N MET A 120 -8.55 -0.65 20.65
CA MET A 120 -9.21 -1.94 20.71
C MET A 120 -8.97 -2.71 19.40
N LEU A 121 -8.56 -3.98 19.51
CA LEU A 121 -8.49 -4.88 18.36
C LEU A 121 -9.90 -5.19 17.87
N THR A 122 -10.13 -4.95 16.59
CA THR A 122 -11.42 -5.19 15.92
C THR A 122 -11.21 -6.13 14.74
N ASP A 123 -12.13 -7.08 14.58
CA ASP A 123 -12.15 -7.97 13.42
C ASP A 123 -12.44 -7.13 12.16
N VAL A 124 -11.63 -7.33 11.11
CA VAL A 124 -11.76 -6.63 9.83
C VAL A 124 -11.78 -7.63 8.68
N ASP A 125 -12.36 -7.21 7.54
CA ASP A 125 -12.46 -8.04 6.34
C ASP A 125 -11.16 -8.04 5.52
N HIS A 126 -10.32 -7.02 5.69
CA HIS A 126 -9.05 -6.87 4.98
C HIS A 126 -8.06 -6.00 5.76
N LEU A 127 -6.78 -6.11 5.39
CA LEU A 127 -5.71 -5.24 5.88
C LEU A 127 -4.97 -4.62 4.69
N ASP A 128 -4.76 -3.31 4.71
CA ASP A 128 -4.04 -2.59 3.67
C ASP A 128 -2.53 -2.84 3.77
N VAL A 129 -1.93 -3.22 2.64
CA VAL A 129 -0.48 -3.36 2.50
C VAL A 129 0.05 -2.16 1.74
N PRO A 130 0.74 -1.22 2.42
CA PRO A 130 1.20 0.00 1.77
C PRO A 130 2.20 -0.32 0.65
N GLY A 131 2.14 0.45 -0.44
CA GLY A 131 3.16 0.39 -1.47
C GLY A 131 4.48 0.97 -0.95
N PHE A 132 5.61 0.33 -1.30
CA PHE A 132 6.95 0.74 -0.88
C PHE A 132 7.09 0.88 0.65
N GLY A 133 6.45 -0.02 1.40
CA GLY A 133 6.39 0.03 2.85
C GLY A 133 6.20 -1.33 3.50
N ASP A 134 5.99 -1.32 4.81
CA ASP A 134 5.78 -2.52 5.61
C ASP A 134 4.39 -2.53 6.24
N LEU A 135 3.68 -3.66 6.14
CA LEU A 135 2.60 -4.01 7.07
C LEU A 135 3.20 -4.86 8.18
N ARG A 136 3.06 -4.41 9.43
CA ARG A 136 3.60 -5.10 10.60
C ARG A 136 2.48 -5.69 11.43
N LEU A 137 2.37 -7.00 11.39
CA LEU A 137 1.49 -7.76 12.27
C LEU A 137 2.29 -8.09 13.53
N GLN A 138 1.91 -7.45 14.65
CA GLN A 138 2.66 -7.57 15.92
C GLN A 138 1.72 -7.53 17.13
N PRO A 139 2.14 -8.08 18.29
CA PRO A 139 1.34 -8.02 19.50
C PRO A 139 0.95 -6.59 19.87
N GLY A 140 -0.35 -6.38 20.14
CA GLY A 140 -0.88 -5.05 20.49
C GLY A 140 -1.07 -4.10 19.31
N SER A 141 -0.98 -4.60 18.09
CA SER A 141 -1.28 -3.91 16.84
C SER A 141 -2.07 -4.85 15.93
N ASP A 142 -2.03 -4.60 14.60
CA ASP A 142 -2.65 -5.49 13.63
C ASP A 142 -2.09 -6.90 13.76
N GLN A 143 -2.96 -7.91 13.63
CA GLN A 143 -2.58 -9.31 13.82
C GLN A 143 -3.51 -10.28 13.08
N LEU A 144 -3.07 -11.53 12.97
CA LEU A 144 -3.92 -12.64 12.54
C LEU A 144 -4.30 -13.45 13.78
N LEU A 145 -5.60 -13.65 14.03
CA LEU A 145 -6.09 -14.45 15.14
C LEU A 145 -6.48 -15.85 14.67
N LEU A 146 -5.76 -16.86 15.11
CA LEU A 146 -6.04 -18.27 14.84
C LEU A 146 -7.07 -18.77 15.84
N LYS A 147 -8.26 -19.16 15.36
CA LYS A 147 -9.38 -19.65 16.17
C LYS A 147 -9.58 -21.15 15.94
N GLY A 148 -9.80 -21.90 17.02
CA GLY A 148 -10.08 -23.33 16.95
C GLY A 148 -8.85 -24.13 16.50
N LEU A 149 -7.77 -24.08 17.26
CA LEU A 149 -6.57 -24.88 16.98
C LEU A 149 -6.94 -26.36 16.93
N THR A 150 -6.49 -27.05 15.88
CA THR A 150 -6.75 -28.49 15.68
C THR A 150 -5.94 -29.36 16.65
N THR A 151 -4.76 -28.90 17.02
CA THR A 151 -3.85 -29.53 17.99
C THR A 151 -3.12 -28.44 18.78
N PRO A 152 -2.70 -28.73 20.03
CA PRO A 152 -1.83 -27.82 20.76
C PRO A 152 -0.55 -27.54 19.98
N LEU A 153 -0.16 -26.28 19.89
CA LEU A 153 1.07 -25.86 19.20
C LEU A 153 2.29 -26.09 20.11
N VAL A 154 3.36 -26.62 19.55
CA VAL A 154 4.60 -26.87 20.28
C VAL A 154 5.65 -25.86 19.87
N VAL A 155 6.31 -25.24 20.83
CA VAL A 155 7.41 -24.27 20.57
C VAL A 155 8.48 -24.89 19.68
N GLY A 156 8.88 -24.17 18.65
CA GLY A 156 9.80 -24.63 17.61
C GLY A 156 9.16 -25.38 16.43
N GLN A 157 7.87 -25.74 16.53
CA GLN A 157 7.11 -26.28 15.41
C GLN A 157 6.97 -25.24 14.29
N MET A 158 7.04 -25.68 13.04
CA MET A 158 6.70 -24.85 11.88
C MET A 158 5.29 -25.19 11.39
N ILE A 159 4.49 -24.17 11.11
CA ILE A 159 3.16 -24.32 10.54
C ILE A 159 3.03 -23.43 9.31
N PRO A 160 2.46 -23.95 8.21
CA PRO A 160 2.22 -23.14 7.02
C PRO A 160 1.03 -22.21 7.24
N ILE A 161 1.21 -20.93 6.90
CA ILE A 161 0.15 -19.93 6.83
C ILE A 161 0.07 -19.42 5.40
N THR A 162 -1.10 -19.54 4.78
CA THR A 162 -1.36 -19.01 3.46
C THR A 162 -2.09 -17.68 3.58
N LEU A 163 -1.53 -16.64 3.01
CA LEU A 163 -2.06 -15.29 2.93
C LEU A 163 -2.59 -15.04 1.52
N ASN A 164 -3.82 -14.58 1.38
CA ASN A 164 -4.42 -14.27 0.09
C ASN A 164 -4.49 -12.75 -0.11
N PHE A 165 -3.71 -12.26 -1.05
CA PHE A 165 -3.65 -10.85 -1.42
C PHE A 165 -4.52 -10.59 -2.66
N GLU A 166 -5.02 -9.37 -2.80
CA GLU A 166 -5.87 -8.96 -3.93
C GLU A 166 -5.12 -9.01 -5.26
N LYS A 167 -3.89 -8.50 -5.30
CA LYS A 167 -3.09 -8.40 -6.53
C LYS A 167 -1.98 -9.44 -6.60
N ALA A 168 -1.26 -9.68 -5.50
CA ALA A 168 -0.15 -10.64 -5.46
C ALA A 168 -0.63 -12.09 -5.40
N GLY A 169 -1.93 -12.34 -5.08
CA GLY A 169 -2.49 -13.68 -4.96
C GLY A 169 -2.09 -14.39 -3.67
N ALA A 170 -2.07 -15.73 -3.69
CA ALA A 170 -1.79 -16.55 -2.52
C ALA A 170 -0.29 -16.71 -2.29
N ILE A 171 0.18 -16.40 -1.07
CA ILE A 171 1.57 -16.58 -0.63
C ILE A 171 1.57 -17.39 0.64
N THR A 172 2.30 -18.51 0.67
CA THR A 172 2.44 -19.35 1.86
C THR A 172 3.79 -19.10 2.53
N VAL A 173 3.77 -18.97 3.85
CA VAL A 173 4.97 -18.80 4.69
C VAL A 173 4.97 -19.82 5.81
N GLU A 174 6.13 -20.36 6.12
CA GLU A 174 6.34 -21.21 7.31
C GLU A 174 6.53 -20.33 8.54
N ALA A 175 5.57 -20.37 9.45
CA ALA A 175 5.61 -19.62 10.70
C ALA A 175 6.11 -20.52 11.83
N THR A 176 7.07 -20.03 12.62
CA THR A 176 7.61 -20.76 13.76
C THR A 176 6.76 -20.49 15.00
N VAL A 177 6.36 -21.55 15.68
CA VAL A 177 5.67 -21.47 16.97
C VAL A 177 6.67 -21.03 18.04
N ALA A 178 6.35 -19.96 18.76
CA ALA A 178 7.22 -19.36 19.76
C ALA A 178 6.41 -18.94 21.01
N THR A 179 7.10 -18.75 22.13
CA THR A 179 6.49 -18.16 23.32
C THR A 179 6.17 -16.68 23.08
N TYR A 180 5.26 -16.14 23.86
CA TYR A 180 4.90 -14.72 23.73
C TYR A 180 6.08 -13.79 24.05
N ASP A 181 6.94 -14.18 24.98
CA ASP A 181 8.17 -13.44 25.32
C ASP A 181 9.15 -13.39 24.14
N ASP A 182 9.37 -14.52 23.48
CA ASP A 182 10.24 -14.59 22.27
C ASP A 182 9.65 -13.74 21.12
N ILE A 183 8.33 -13.75 20.96
CA ILE A 183 7.66 -12.94 19.95
C ILE A 183 7.83 -11.45 20.25
N ALA A 184 7.63 -11.06 21.50
CA ALA A 184 7.80 -9.67 21.95
C ALA A 184 9.25 -9.20 21.75
N ASP A 185 10.23 -10.03 22.06
CA ASP A 185 11.66 -9.69 21.90
C ASP A 185 12.08 -9.53 20.44
N ARG A 186 11.45 -10.25 19.50
CA ARG A 186 11.79 -10.20 18.07
C ARG A 186 11.05 -9.14 17.29
N LEU A 187 9.81 -8.83 17.66
CA LEU A 187 8.93 -7.94 16.89
C LEU A 187 8.73 -6.57 17.51
N LEU A 188 8.82 -6.46 18.82
CA LEU A 188 8.70 -5.18 19.51
C LEU A 188 10.06 -4.47 19.62
N PRO A 189 10.07 -3.14 19.65
CA PRO A 189 11.32 -2.40 19.88
C PRO A 189 11.92 -2.78 21.25
N PRO A 190 13.25 -2.74 21.39
CA PRO A 190 13.91 -3.07 22.65
C PRO A 190 13.29 -2.27 23.79
N ARG A 191 12.75 -2.97 24.78
CA ARG A 191 12.24 -2.32 25.98
C ARG A 191 13.41 -1.62 26.66
N LEU A 192 13.20 -0.35 27.05
CA LEU A 192 14.17 0.34 27.90
C LEU A 192 14.31 -0.50 29.17
N LYS A 193 15.41 -1.24 29.31
CA LYS A 193 15.74 -1.89 30.56
C LYS A 193 16.06 -0.77 31.54
N LEU A 194 15.10 -0.45 32.40
CA LEU A 194 15.38 0.39 33.55
C LEU A 194 16.52 -0.29 34.33
N PRO A 195 17.60 0.42 34.68
CA PRO A 195 18.62 -0.15 35.54
C PRO A 195 17.92 -0.65 36.80
N ALA A 196 18.17 -1.93 37.15
CA ALA A 196 17.68 -2.46 38.42
C ALA A 196 18.09 -1.49 39.50
N GLY A 197 17.12 -0.94 40.21
CA GLY A 197 17.33 0.08 41.22
C GLY A 197 18.41 -0.38 42.22
N GLN A 198 19.39 0.46 42.43
CA GLN A 198 20.34 0.35 43.52
C GLN A 198 19.63 0.70 44.83
#